data_59eb65d13ae1f11e9f36c358a8178424
#
_entry.id   59eb65d13ae1f11e9f36c358a8178424
#
_cell.length_a   1.000
_cell.length_b   1.000
_cell.length_c   1.000
_cell.angle_alpha   90.00
_cell.angle_beta   90.00
_cell.angle_gamma   90.00
#
_symmetry.space_group_name_H-M   'P 1'
#
loop_
_entity.id
_entity.type
_entity.pdbx_description
1 polymer ?
#
loop_
_entity_poly.entity_id
_entity_poly.type
_entity_poly.pdbx_seq_one_letter_code
_entity_poly.pdbx_strand_id
1 'polypeptide(L)'
;DDRLMAQPAAALQLAAKEILHLAFLVGEQLHLTTGMVRRKEEGQPAAGIEQREKLKGLGGKITEYLSGLFSAGVLTEEQAAQTAGVMYLLGDVERMGELCVDVTLAIEDRDRRKTKYSKEAMKDLEKSLKVIEDMYGAAFQVLTTGDEESARKIRKKKEKVLDLDIEMRKGHMDRVSKGKCATEMTGPLNDIL
;
A
#
# COMPACT_ATOMS: atom_id res chain seq x y z
N ASP A 1 -1.96 26.75 0.87
CA ASP A 1 -1.82 28.22 0.84
C ASP A 1 -2.50 28.72 -0.43
N ASP A 2 -3.65 29.40 -0.28
CA ASP A 2 -4.48 29.91 -1.38
C ASP A 2 -3.71 30.86 -2.33
N ARG A 3 -2.65 31.47 -1.85
CA ARG A 3 -1.79 32.34 -2.66
C ARG A 3 -1.06 31.59 -3.78
N LEU A 4 -0.82 30.29 -3.60
CA LEU A 4 -0.17 29.45 -4.62
C LEU A 4 -1.14 28.98 -5.69
N MET A 5 -2.45 29.04 -5.46
CA MET A 5 -3.47 28.74 -6.47
C MET A 5 -3.35 29.65 -7.70
N ALA A 6 -2.84 30.87 -7.53
CA ALA A 6 -2.55 31.80 -8.64
C ALA A 6 -1.28 31.42 -9.44
N GLN A 7 -0.51 30.42 -8.99
CA GLN A 7 0.73 29.95 -9.63
C GLN A 7 0.67 28.42 -9.82
N PRO A 8 -0.02 27.91 -10.83
CA PRO A 8 -0.32 26.49 -11.00
C PRO A 8 0.91 25.57 -10.95
N ALA A 9 2.02 25.97 -11.57
CA ALA A 9 3.25 25.18 -11.55
C ALA A 9 3.81 25.01 -10.13
N ALA A 10 3.82 26.06 -9.32
CA ALA A 10 4.26 25.99 -7.92
C ALA A 10 3.28 25.16 -7.06
N ALA A 11 1.98 25.30 -7.31
CA ALA A 11 0.94 24.53 -6.65
C ALA A 11 1.08 23.03 -6.90
N LEU A 12 1.32 22.64 -8.15
CA LEU A 12 1.55 21.23 -8.53
C LEU A 12 2.84 20.65 -7.91
N GLN A 13 3.91 21.43 -7.88
CA GLN A 13 5.15 21.01 -7.23
C GLN A 13 4.96 20.77 -5.71
N LEU A 14 4.18 21.63 -5.06
CA LEU A 14 3.85 21.45 -3.64
C LEU A 14 3.02 20.19 -3.43
N ALA A 15 1.95 20.00 -4.22
CA ALA A 15 1.13 18.80 -4.14
C ALA A 15 1.95 17.51 -4.37
N ALA A 16 2.85 17.52 -5.36
CA ALA A 16 3.75 16.39 -5.61
C ALA A 16 4.65 16.07 -4.40
N LYS A 17 5.18 17.08 -3.72
CA LYS A 17 5.97 16.89 -2.49
C LYS A 17 5.14 16.28 -1.36
N GLU A 18 3.90 16.74 -1.18
CA GLU A 18 3.00 16.20 -0.14
C GLU A 18 2.62 14.74 -0.45
N ILE A 19 2.43 14.38 -1.72
CA ILE A 19 2.17 12.99 -2.11
C ILE A 19 3.41 12.11 -1.88
N LEU A 20 4.61 12.60 -2.18
CA LEU A 20 5.84 11.88 -1.85
C LEU A 20 5.99 11.66 -0.33
N HIS A 21 5.61 12.66 0.47
CA HIS A 21 5.59 12.50 1.92
C HIS A 21 4.56 11.47 2.36
N LEU A 22 3.35 11.51 1.81
CA LEU A 22 2.32 10.50 2.08
C LEU A 22 2.79 9.09 1.66
N ALA A 23 3.39 8.95 0.48
CA ALA A 23 3.96 7.69 0.01
C ALA A 23 5.07 7.17 0.95
N PHE A 24 5.94 8.04 1.45
CA PHE A 24 6.92 7.67 2.45
C PHE A 24 6.26 7.10 3.72
N LEU A 25 5.26 7.77 4.27
CA LEU A 25 4.53 7.31 5.45
C LEU A 25 3.82 5.96 5.23
N VAL A 26 3.27 5.75 4.04
CA VAL A 26 2.66 4.46 3.65
C VAL A 26 3.74 3.37 3.53
N GLY A 27 4.92 3.68 3.04
CA GLY A 27 6.06 2.76 3.03
C GLY A 27 6.49 2.31 4.43
N GLU A 28 6.55 3.24 5.38
CA GLU A 28 6.81 2.94 6.80
C GLU A 28 5.70 2.06 7.39
N GLN A 29 4.44 2.36 7.07
CA GLN A 29 3.31 1.53 7.49
C GLN A 29 3.38 0.12 6.90
N LEU A 30 3.72 -0.03 5.62
CA LEU A 30 3.92 -1.33 4.98
C LEU A 30 5.01 -2.13 5.70
N HIS A 31 6.14 -1.50 6.01
CA HIS A 31 7.24 -2.15 6.73
C HIS A 31 6.82 -2.64 8.13
N LEU A 32 6.09 -1.81 8.88
CA LEU A 32 5.56 -2.20 10.19
C LEU A 32 4.58 -3.37 10.07
N THR A 33 3.63 -3.30 9.12
CA THR A 33 2.63 -4.36 8.88
C THR A 33 3.30 -5.68 8.52
N THR A 34 4.29 -5.67 7.62
CA THR A 34 5.03 -6.88 7.26
C THR A 34 5.85 -7.42 8.43
N GLY A 35 6.38 -6.54 9.28
CA GLY A 35 7.04 -6.91 10.54
C GLY A 35 6.10 -7.66 11.50
N MET A 36 4.86 -7.19 11.65
CA MET A 36 3.84 -7.85 12.48
C MET A 36 3.49 -9.25 11.96
N VAL A 37 3.36 -9.43 10.64
CA VAL A 37 3.14 -10.77 10.06
C VAL A 37 4.27 -11.73 10.43
N ARG A 38 5.53 -11.27 10.37
CA ARG A 38 6.73 -12.09 10.58
C ARG A 38 6.99 -12.43 12.04
N ARG A 39 6.79 -11.50 12.97
CA ARG A 39 7.39 -11.57 14.31
C ARG A 39 6.53 -12.18 15.39
N LYS A 40 5.27 -12.45 15.20
CA LYS A 40 4.33 -12.82 16.28
C LYS A 40 4.28 -11.79 17.44
N GLU A 41 4.73 -10.57 17.22
CA GLU A 41 4.61 -9.51 18.20
C GLU A 41 3.15 -9.14 18.30
N GLU A 42 2.65 -9.01 19.52
CA GLU A 42 1.34 -8.45 19.79
C GLU A 42 1.32 -7.05 19.19
N GLY A 43 0.60 -6.89 18.07
CA GLY A 43 0.44 -5.59 17.45
C GLY A 43 -0.31 -4.67 18.40
N GLN A 44 -0.06 -3.37 18.31
CA GLN A 44 -0.93 -2.39 18.93
C GLN A 44 -2.00 -1.96 17.92
N PRO A 45 -3.21 -2.54 17.95
CA PRO A 45 -4.30 -2.29 17.01
C PRO A 45 -4.61 -0.81 16.88
N ALA A 46 -4.65 -0.13 18.04
CA ALA A 46 -4.92 1.29 18.10
C ALA A 46 -3.96 2.13 17.26
N ALA A 47 -2.68 1.73 17.15
CA ALA A 47 -1.69 2.45 16.36
C ALA A 47 -1.97 2.37 14.84
N GLY A 48 -2.44 1.22 14.35
CA GLY A 48 -2.80 1.04 12.94
C GLY A 48 -4.00 1.89 12.53
N ILE A 49 -5.04 1.92 13.38
CA ILE A 49 -6.24 2.74 13.14
C ILE A 49 -5.90 4.23 13.19
N GLU A 50 -5.13 4.67 14.18
CA GLU A 50 -4.70 6.06 14.28
C GLU A 50 -3.86 6.49 13.07
N GLN A 51 -2.97 5.63 12.61
CA GLN A 51 -2.17 5.86 11.42
C GLN A 51 -3.05 6.00 10.17
N ARG A 52 -4.07 5.14 10.02
CA ARG A 52 -5.05 5.23 8.94
C ARG A 52 -5.74 6.59 8.90
N GLU A 53 -6.24 7.06 10.03
CA GLU A 53 -6.92 8.36 10.10
C GLU A 53 -5.99 9.51 9.74
N LYS A 54 -4.72 9.45 10.15
CA LYS A 54 -3.69 10.43 9.77
C LYS A 54 -3.43 10.42 8.27
N LEU A 55 -3.25 9.24 7.66
CA LEU A 55 -3.02 9.10 6.21
C LEU A 55 -4.22 9.59 5.42
N LYS A 56 -5.44 9.21 5.81
CA LYS A 56 -6.69 9.66 5.19
C LYS A 56 -6.89 11.17 5.32
N GLY A 57 -6.58 11.74 6.48
CA GLY A 57 -6.67 13.18 6.69
C GLY A 57 -5.68 13.97 5.83
N LEU A 58 -4.47 13.45 5.63
CA LEU A 58 -3.48 14.08 4.75
C LEU A 58 -3.90 13.96 3.28
N GLY A 59 -4.30 12.77 2.82
CA GLY A 59 -4.75 12.54 1.46
C GLY A 59 -5.98 13.40 1.10
N GLY A 60 -6.96 13.49 2.01
CA GLY A 60 -8.13 14.35 1.83
C GLY A 60 -7.77 15.83 1.60
N LYS A 61 -6.80 16.36 2.35
CA LYS A 61 -6.31 17.74 2.15
C LYS A 61 -5.62 17.93 0.80
N ILE A 62 -4.85 16.95 0.35
CA ILE A 62 -4.20 16.99 -0.96
C ILE A 62 -5.26 16.94 -2.07
N THR A 63 -6.28 16.08 -1.95
CA THR A 63 -7.41 15.98 -2.89
C THR A 63 -8.17 17.29 -2.97
N GLU A 64 -8.51 17.89 -1.84
CA GLU A 64 -9.20 19.19 -1.77
C GLU A 64 -8.38 20.28 -2.48
N TYR A 65 -7.07 20.33 -2.21
CA TYR A 65 -6.17 21.29 -2.83
C TYR A 65 -6.09 21.12 -4.36
N LEU A 66 -5.92 19.90 -4.86
CA LEU A 66 -5.86 19.60 -6.30
C LEU A 66 -7.21 19.87 -6.99
N SER A 67 -8.33 19.55 -6.34
CA SER A 67 -9.67 19.84 -6.84
C SER A 67 -9.91 21.34 -6.94
N GLY A 68 -9.45 22.11 -5.95
CA GLY A 68 -9.49 23.58 -5.99
C GLY A 68 -8.67 24.14 -7.16
N LEU A 69 -7.50 23.57 -7.43
CA LEU A 69 -6.66 23.97 -8.55
C LEU A 69 -7.34 23.72 -9.92
N PHE A 70 -8.03 22.59 -10.07
CA PHE A 70 -8.86 22.32 -11.26
C PHE A 70 -10.00 23.33 -11.42
N SER A 71 -10.70 23.59 -10.32
CA SER A 71 -11.88 24.48 -10.33
C SER A 71 -11.53 25.93 -10.59
N ALA A 72 -10.31 26.36 -10.32
CA ALA A 72 -9.85 27.72 -10.58
C ALA A 72 -9.78 28.05 -12.08
N GLY A 73 -9.78 27.06 -12.97
CA GLY A 73 -9.82 27.25 -14.43
C GLY A 73 -8.56 27.93 -15.01
N VAL A 74 -7.45 27.93 -14.26
CA VAL A 74 -6.19 28.61 -14.64
C VAL A 74 -5.13 27.65 -15.18
N LEU A 75 -5.45 26.33 -15.25
CA LEU A 75 -4.53 25.31 -15.73
C LEU A 75 -4.47 25.29 -17.25
N THR A 76 -3.26 25.16 -17.79
CA THR A 76 -3.07 24.73 -19.18
C THR A 76 -3.51 23.27 -19.35
N GLU A 77 -3.71 22.81 -20.59
CA GLU A 77 -4.07 21.42 -20.90
C GLU A 77 -3.01 20.44 -20.33
N GLU A 78 -1.74 20.76 -20.49
CA GLU A 78 -0.64 19.96 -19.92
C GLU A 78 -0.68 19.92 -18.39
N GLN A 79 -0.88 21.05 -17.73
CA GLN A 79 -1.02 21.11 -16.27
C GLN A 79 -2.25 20.36 -15.77
N ALA A 80 -3.36 20.41 -16.50
CA ALA A 80 -4.55 19.63 -16.18
C ALA A 80 -4.29 18.12 -16.27
N ALA A 81 -3.58 17.67 -17.30
CA ALA A 81 -3.17 16.28 -17.45
C ALA A 81 -2.21 15.84 -16.33
N GLN A 82 -1.23 16.67 -15.98
CA GLN A 82 -0.33 16.42 -14.83
C GLN A 82 -1.11 16.34 -13.52
N THR A 83 -2.05 17.26 -13.27
CA THR A 83 -2.88 17.24 -12.06
C THR A 83 -3.69 15.96 -11.97
N ALA A 84 -4.30 15.52 -13.07
CA ALA A 84 -5.02 14.25 -13.11
C ALA A 84 -4.11 13.06 -12.78
N GLY A 85 -2.90 13.00 -13.36
CA GLY A 85 -1.91 11.96 -13.07
C GLY A 85 -1.50 11.92 -11.59
N VAL A 86 -1.32 13.09 -10.99
CA VAL A 86 -0.99 13.24 -9.57
C VAL A 86 -2.16 12.79 -8.68
N MET A 87 -3.42 13.05 -9.06
CA MET A 87 -4.60 12.54 -8.34
C MET A 87 -4.74 11.02 -8.41
N TYR A 88 -4.44 10.40 -9.56
CA TYR A 88 -4.41 8.93 -9.67
C TYR A 88 -3.35 8.33 -8.74
N LEU A 89 -2.14 8.89 -8.75
CA LEU A 89 -1.07 8.46 -7.86
C LEU A 89 -1.47 8.56 -6.39
N LEU A 90 -2.12 9.66 -6.00
CA LEU A 90 -2.63 9.85 -4.64
C LEU A 90 -3.59 8.72 -4.24
N GLY A 91 -4.55 8.39 -5.12
CA GLY A 91 -5.50 7.29 -4.88
C GLY A 91 -4.81 5.93 -4.70
N ASP A 92 -3.77 5.64 -5.50
CA ASP A 92 -3.00 4.40 -5.37
C ASP A 92 -2.23 4.34 -4.03
N VAL A 93 -1.64 5.46 -3.59
CA VAL A 93 -0.92 5.56 -2.31
C VAL A 93 -1.89 5.41 -1.13
N GLU A 94 -3.05 6.08 -1.16
CA GLU A 94 -4.10 5.93 -0.14
C GLU A 94 -4.58 4.48 -0.05
N ARG A 95 -4.83 3.84 -1.19
CA ARG A 95 -5.28 2.45 -1.23
C ARG A 95 -4.25 1.50 -0.63
N MET A 96 -2.96 1.71 -0.87
CA MET A 96 -1.90 0.92 -0.24
C MET A 96 -1.91 1.09 1.29
N GLY A 97 -2.10 2.30 1.79
CA GLY A 97 -2.24 2.57 3.22
C GLY A 97 -3.45 1.85 3.85
N GLU A 98 -4.60 1.84 3.18
CA GLU A 98 -5.79 1.09 3.61
C GLU A 98 -5.51 -0.41 3.69
N LEU A 99 -4.88 -1.00 2.66
CA LEU A 99 -4.54 -2.42 2.64
C LEU A 99 -3.59 -2.81 3.79
N CYS A 100 -2.64 -1.95 4.15
CA CYS A 100 -1.78 -2.19 5.32
C CYS A 100 -2.60 -2.29 6.61
N VAL A 101 -3.64 -1.47 6.77
CA VAL A 101 -4.53 -1.55 7.94
C VAL A 101 -5.38 -2.80 7.89
N ASP A 102 -5.94 -3.16 6.74
CA ASP A 102 -6.74 -4.38 6.58
C ASP A 102 -5.91 -5.62 6.97
N VAL A 103 -4.67 -5.72 6.53
CA VAL A 103 -3.74 -6.80 6.92
C VAL A 103 -3.46 -6.76 8.43
N THR A 104 -3.26 -5.58 9.03
CA THR A 104 -3.07 -5.45 10.47
C THR A 104 -4.27 -5.99 11.24
N LEU A 105 -5.50 -5.63 10.85
CA LEU A 105 -6.74 -6.12 11.47
C LEU A 105 -6.91 -7.64 11.31
N ALA A 106 -6.54 -8.19 10.15
CA ALA A 106 -6.57 -9.64 9.91
C ALA A 106 -5.60 -10.39 10.84
N ILE A 107 -4.41 -9.82 11.09
CA ILE A 107 -3.43 -10.37 12.03
C ILE A 107 -4.00 -10.39 13.45
N GLU A 108 -4.63 -9.30 13.87
CA GLU A 108 -5.23 -9.17 15.19
C GLU A 108 -6.39 -10.16 15.40
N ASP A 109 -7.25 -10.31 14.41
CA ASP A 109 -8.35 -11.28 14.48
C ASP A 109 -7.80 -12.71 14.60
N ARG A 110 -6.76 -13.05 13.82
CA ARG A 110 -6.03 -14.31 13.95
C ARG A 110 -5.51 -14.53 15.38
N ASP A 111 -4.87 -13.52 15.95
CA ASP A 111 -4.25 -13.61 17.28
C ASP A 111 -5.31 -13.72 18.39
N ARG A 112 -6.43 -12.99 18.25
CA ARG A 112 -7.61 -13.09 19.13
C ARG A 112 -8.21 -14.49 19.12
N ARG A 113 -8.30 -15.10 17.96
CA ARG A 113 -8.77 -16.50 17.80
C ARG A 113 -7.74 -17.55 18.26
N LYS A 114 -6.53 -17.13 18.63
CA LYS A 114 -5.40 -18.01 19.00
C LYS A 114 -5.06 -19.02 17.89
N THR A 115 -5.32 -18.67 16.64
CA THR A 115 -5.01 -19.51 15.48
C THR A 115 -3.59 -19.20 14.98
N LYS A 116 -2.98 -20.15 14.26
CA LYS A 116 -1.61 -20.01 13.73
C LYS A 116 -1.57 -20.50 12.29
N TYR A 117 -0.86 -19.76 11.46
CA TYR A 117 -0.51 -20.28 10.13
C TYR A 117 0.45 -21.47 10.25
N SER A 118 0.37 -22.41 9.29
CA SER A 118 1.40 -23.45 9.19
C SER A 118 2.76 -22.82 8.87
N LYS A 119 3.84 -23.55 9.17
CA LYS A 119 5.20 -23.07 8.86
C LYS A 119 5.39 -22.76 7.38
N GLU A 120 4.79 -23.59 6.53
CA GLU A 120 4.82 -23.42 5.07
C GLU A 120 4.05 -22.16 4.65
N ALA A 121 2.84 -21.94 5.18
CA ALA A 121 2.06 -20.72 4.90
C ALA A 121 2.81 -19.47 5.35
N MET A 122 3.45 -19.48 6.52
CA MET A 122 4.27 -18.35 6.97
C MET A 122 5.45 -18.09 6.05
N LYS A 123 6.15 -19.12 5.58
CA LYS A 123 7.27 -18.99 4.65
C LYS A 123 6.82 -18.38 3.31
N ASP A 124 5.66 -18.82 2.81
CA ASP A 124 5.08 -18.29 1.57
C ASP A 124 4.68 -16.81 1.75
N LEU A 125 4.01 -16.45 2.86
CA LEU A 125 3.67 -15.06 3.20
C LEU A 125 4.92 -14.18 3.31
N GLU A 126 5.95 -14.61 4.01
CA GLU A 126 7.21 -13.87 4.14
C GLU A 126 7.86 -13.59 2.78
N LYS A 127 7.84 -14.58 1.88
CA LYS A 127 8.37 -14.44 0.52
C LYS A 127 7.57 -13.41 -0.28
N SER A 128 6.23 -13.46 -0.22
CA SER A 128 5.35 -12.53 -0.92
C SER A 128 5.52 -11.11 -0.38
N LEU A 129 5.45 -10.94 0.93
CA LEU A 129 5.61 -9.63 1.59
C LEU A 129 6.96 -8.98 1.26
N LYS A 130 8.04 -9.78 1.22
CA LYS A 130 9.34 -9.25 0.81
C LYS A 130 9.32 -8.72 -0.61
N VAL A 131 8.68 -9.41 -1.56
CA VAL A 131 8.57 -8.92 -2.95
C VAL A 131 7.76 -7.64 -3.01
N ILE A 132 6.69 -7.53 -2.22
CA ILE A 132 5.84 -6.32 -2.16
C ILE A 132 6.64 -5.14 -1.59
N GLU A 133 7.36 -5.32 -0.47
CA GLU A 133 8.24 -4.29 0.09
C GLU A 133 9.30 -3.82 -0.92
N ASP A 134 9.98 -4.75 -1.58
CA ASP A 134 11.00 -4.45 -2.60
C ASP A 134 10.40 -3.71 -3.81
N MET A 135 9.15 -4.04 -4.19
CA MET A 135 8.44 -3.35 -5.27
C MET A 135 8.02 -1.94 -4.85
N TYR A 136 7.50 -1.79 -3.64
CA TYR A 136 7.10 -0.48 -3.12
C TYR A 136 8.30 0.46 -3.01
N GLY A 137 9.40 0.00 -2.42
CA GLY A 137 10.64 0.78 -2.31
C GLY A 137 11.18 1.20 -3.68
N ALA A 138 11.16 0.30 -4.67
CA ALA A 138 11.56 0.63 -6.03
C ALA A 138 10.61 1.63 -6.70
N ALA A 139 9.29 1.51 -6.49
CA ALA A 139 8.29 2.47 -7.00
C ALA A 139 8.49 3.86 -6.37
N PHE A 140 8.72 3.92 -5.07
CA PHE A 140 9.02 5.18 -4.37
C PHE A 140 10.31 5.83 -4.92
N GLN A 141 11.35 5.03 -5.19
CA GLN A 141 12.57 5.54 -5.82
C GLN A 141 12.31 6.12 -7.21
N VAL A 142 11.49 5.44 -8.04
CA VAL A 142 11.09 5.97 -9.36
C VAL A 142 10.35 7.29 -9.24
N LEU A 143 9.43 7.40 -8.28
CA LEU A 143 8.68 8.64 -8.04
C LEU A 143 9.59 9.81 -7.64
N THR A 144 10.71 9.53 -6.96
CA THR A 144 11.65 10.58 -6.53
C THR A 144 12.69 10.92 -7.59
N THR A 145 13.08 9.98 -8.45
CA THR A 145 14.17 10.14 -9.42
C THR A 145 13.71 10.29 -10.87
N GLY A 146 12.48 9.86 -11.18
CA GLY A 146 11.97 9.81 -12.55
C GLY A 146 12.61 8.72 -13.43
N ASP A 147 13.28 7.70 -12.86
CA ASP A 147 13.98 6.66 -13.59
C ASP A 147 13.00 5.68 -14.28
N GLU A 148 12.81 5.86 -15.59
CA GLU A 148 11.93 5.01 -16.40
C GLU A 148 12.42 3.55 -16.51
N GLU A 149 13.73 3.29 -16.46
CA GLU A 149 14.25 1.93 -16.55
C GLU A 149 13.86 1.12 -15.32
N SER A 150 13.98 1.72 -14.14
CA SER A 150 13.51 1.13 -12.89
C SER A 150 11.98 0.93 -12.89
N ALA A 151 11.21 1.85 -13.47
CA ALA A 151 9.77 1.67 -13.63
C ALA A 151 9.42 0.43 -14.48
N ARG A 152 10.15 0.20 -15.58
CA ARG A 152 9.96 -1.01 -16.42
C ARG A 152 10.30 -2.30 -15.67
N LYS A 153 11.33 -2.29 -14.80
CA LYS A 153 11.71 -3.45 -13.97
C LYS A 153 10.61 -3.79 -12.96
N ILE A 154 9.96 -2.79 -12.38
CA ILE A 154 8.84 -2.98 -11.44
C ILE A 154 7.66 -3.66 -12.12
N ARG A 155 7.29 -3.25 -13.34
CA ARG A 155 6.20 -3.88 -14.10
C ARG A 155 6.40 -5.38 -14.28
N LYS A 156 7.64 -5.84 -14.54
CA LYS A 156 7.96 -7.28 -14.65
C LYS A 156 7.81 -8.03 -13.34
N LYS A 157 7.99 -7.36 -12.18
CA LYS A 157 7.79 -7.97 -10.86
C LYS A 157 6.32 -8.19 -10.54
N LYS A 158 5.38 -7.44 -11.15
CA LYS A 158 3.93 -7.62 -10.96
C LYS A 158 3.49 -9.05 -11.28
N GLU A 159 3.94 -9.62 -12.40
CA GLU A 159 3.62 -11.00 -12.79
C GLU A 159 4.06 -11.99 -11.70
N LYS A 160 5.25 -11.78 -11.15
CA LYS A 160 5.77 -12.63 -10.06
C LYS A 160 4.90 -12.56 -8.79
N VAL A 161 4.33 -11.41 -8.46
CA VAL A 161 3.42 -11.29 -7.29
C VAL A 161 2.13 -12.06 -7.54
N LEU A 162 1.56 -11.95 -8.76
CA LEU A 162 0.37 -12.72 -9.13
C LEU A 162 0.61 -14.23 -9.10
N ASP A 163 1.76 -14.69 -9.60
CA ASP A 163 2.13 -16.10 -9.53
C ASP A 163 2.25 -16.58 -8.08
N LEU A 164 2.88 -15.78 -7.21
CA LEU A 164 3.00 -16.09 -5.79
C LEU A 164 1.64 -16.19 -5.10
N ASP A 165 0.69 -15.29 -5.39
CA ASP A 165 -0.66 -15.34 -4.84
C ASP A 165 -1.36 -16.66 -5.25
N ILE A 166 -1.29 -17.03 -6.53
CA ILE A 166 -1.87 -18.28 -7.04
C ILE A 166 -1.21 -19.49 -6.38
N GLU A 167 0.12 -19.51 -6.26
CA GLU A 167 0.86 -20.60 -5.61
C GLU A 167 0.46 -20.75 -4.14
N MET A 168 0.33 -19.64 -3.41
CA MET A 168 -0.04 -19.63 -2.01
C MET A 168 -1.46 -20.16 -1.77
N ARG A 169 -2.42 -19.73 -2.59
CA ARG A 169 -3.82 -20.22 -2.53
C ARG A 169 -3.89 -21.72 -2.83
N LYS A 170 -3.22 -22.19 -3.89
CA LYS A 170 -3.15 -23.62 -4.24
C LYS A 170 -2.47 -24.43 -3.13
N GLY A 171 -1.36 -23.95 -2.62
CA GLY A 171 -0.61 -24.60 -1.54
C GLY A 171 -1.43 -24.71 -0.25
N HIS A 172 -2.23 -23.66 0.08
CA HIS A 172 -3.12 -23.71 1.22
C HIS A 172 -4.22 -24.76 1.04
N MET A 173 -4.89 -24.77 -0.09
CA MET A 173 -5.95 -25.76 -0.38
C MET A 173 -5.44 -27.19 -0.35
N ASP A 174 -4.24 -27.44 -0.87
CA ASP A 174 -3.58 -28.77 -0.78
C ASP A 174 -3.28 -29.16 0.66
N ARG A 175 -2.81 -28.23 1.50
CA ARG A 175 -2.57 -28.48 2.92
C ARG A 175 -3.87 -28.77 3.69
N VAL A 176 -4.93 -28.05 3.40
CA VAL A 176 -6.26 -28.30 4.01
C VAL A 176 -6.79 -29.69 3.61
N SER A 177 -6.74 -30.05 2.32
CA SER A 177 -7.20 -31.34 1.83
C SER A 177 -6.44 -32.54 2.43
N LYS A 178 -5.16 -32.32 2.81
CA LYS A 178 -4.30 -33.33 3.46
C LYS A 178 -4.38 -33.30 4.99
N GLY A 179 -5.26 -32.49 5.59
CA GLY A 179 -5.38 -32.32 7.04
C GLY A 179 -4.15 -31.67 7.72
N LYS A 180 -3.29 -31.01 6.93
CA LYS A 180 -2.05 -30.35 7.43
C LYS A 180 -2.30 -28.88 7.78
N CYS A 181 -3.45 -28.33 7.49
CA CYS A 181 -3.87 -26.99 7.83
C CYS A 181 -5.33 -27.01 8.25
N ALA A 182 -5.70 -26.27 9.28
CA ALA A 182 -7.07 -26.16 9.72
C ALA A 182 -7.90 -25.37 8.68
N THR A 183 -9.10 -25.82 8.41
CA THR A 183 -10.03 -25.18 7.45
C THR A 183 -10.38 -23.77 7.88
N GLU A 184 -10.45 -23.51 9.21
CA GLU A 184 -10.73 -22.20 9.79
C GLU A 184 -9.67 -21.14 9.43
N MET A 185 -8.47 -21.58 8.99
CA MET A 185 -7.41 -20.68 8.55
C MET A 185 -7.57 -20.16 7.12
N THR A 186 -8.56 -20.66 6.35
CA THR A 186 -8.79 -20.24 4.96
C THR A 186 -9.22 -18.76 4.90
N GLY A 187 -10.13 -18.34 5.78
CA GLY A 187 -10.55 -16.94 5.90
C GLY A 187 -9.36 -16.02 6.23
N PRO A 188 -8.71 -16.17 7.40
CA PRO A 188 -7.58 -15.33 7.81
C PRO A 188 -6.41 -15.27 6.80
N LEU A 189 -6.17 -16.34 6.04
CA LEU A 189 -5.16 -16.32 5.00
C LEU A 189 -5.62 -15.50 3.78
N ASN A 190 -6.88 -15.67 3.35
CA ASN A 190 -7.44 -14.90 2.22
C ASN A 190 -7.55 -13.41 2.53
N ASP A 191 -7.73 -13.02 3.79
CA ASP A 191 -7.79 -11.62 4.21
C ASP A 191 -6.42 -10.90 4.11
N ILE A 192 -5.33 -11.68 4.04
CA ILE A 192 -3.97 -11.14 3.89
C ILE A 192 -3.51 -11.20 2.42
N LEU A 193 -4.02 -12.14 1.62
CA LEU A 193 -3.67 -12.32 0.21
C LEU A 193 -4.47 -11.39 -0.70
#